data_d21ce7efd76d4600a4bba623cd5c4704
#
_entry.id   d21ce7efd76d4600a4bba623cd5c4704
#
_cell.length_a   1.000
_cell.length_b   1.000
_cell.length_c   1.000
_cell.angle_alpha   90.00
_cell.angle_beta   90.00
_cell.angle_gamma   90.00
#
_symmetry.space_group_name_H-M   'P 1'
#
loop_
_entity.id
_entity.type
_entity.pdbx_description
1 polymer ?
#
loop_
_entity_poly.entity_id
_entity_poly.type
_entity_poly.pdbx_seq_one_letter_code
_entity_poly.pdbx_strand_id
1 'polypeptide(L)'
;MDKYKVLLVDDEEEAIEAIRLKLEWETLGFEVIGSANNGVKALELVERLQPDVVITDIKMPYMDGLELARALNEDYQNIHIIIFTGFDEFEYAKEAVHLEIEEYMLKPINSQELSECLKRLKKTLDNEREEKLNVKKLEHYFNASLPMFQTNLFISLIEGRITEADCEKFLAAYQIHMTGPLFGCAVFHTSEHHVPEGMNVLLLSMSVEQEIRERIAEKWKSQMFTYLGNTVLVMELNSEEDVVAFTDDCDRFCRWAYRVMGAVVTAGIGRACDSLFTINQSYAGAREAVSYRVLYGTQRAINIGEIAPTEQEISVQSEDTKMHALFKTINLGSREEIEKAAQSEIEKLHRNAKTVSQYKLATMEMVGAFYRFCANNFIDFKDYCAEVENPYEKVPEMDESTLKGWIVNSAVAISEELKNARNTTSRRIVEEAKGIVRDRYMQPELSLDTVCSELGVSNSY
;
A
#
# COMPACT_ATOMS: atom_id res chain seq x y z
N MET A 1 37.45 8.10 18.02
CA MET A 1 36.53 7.73 19.10
C MET A 1 36.57 8.87 20.10
N ASP A 2 35.44 9.33 20.58
CA ASP A 2 35.39 10.35 21.63
C ASP A 2 35.95 9.75 22.90
N LYS A 3 36.81 10.50 23.60
CA LYS A 3 37.41 10.08 24.85
C LYS A 3 36.42 10.23 26.00
N TYR A 4 36.52 9.37 27.01
CA TYR A 4 35.72 9.49 28.22
C TYR A 4 36.26 10.60 29.11
N LYS A 5 35.37 11.42 29.63
CA LYS A 5 35.70 12.63 30.40
C LYS A 5 35.92 12.30 31.87
N VAL A 6 37.04 12.71 32.42
CA VAL A 6 37.42 12.48 33.82
C VAL A 6 37.49 13.80 34.58
N LEU A 7 36.86 13.85 35.76
CA LEU A 7 37.00 14.91 36.74
C LEU A 7 37.83 14.39 37.92
N LEU A 8 38.93 15.12 38.24
CA LEU A 8 39.77 14.79 39.39
C LEU A 8 39.37 15.68 40.58
N VAL A 9 39.24 15.09 41.80
CA VAL A 9 38.85 15.80 43.00
C VAL A 9 39.75 15.41 44.16
N ASP A 10 40.53 16.36 44.65
CA ASP A 10 41.45 16.18 45.79
C ASP A 10 41.74 17.58 46.37
N ASP A 11 41.84 17.73 47.67
CA ASP A 11 42.14 19.03 48.33
C ASP A 11 43.63 19.39 48.21
N GLU A 12 44.48 18.40 47.89
CA GLU A 12 45.89 18.60 47.60
C GLU A 12 46.12 18.80 46.09
N GLU A 13 46.43 20.04 45.67
CA GLU A 13 46.69 20.37 44.25
C GLU A 13 47.88 19.59 43.66
N GLU A 14 48.87 19.28 44.52
CA GLU A 14 50.03 18.46 44.16
C GLU A 14 49.62 17.00 43.83
N ALA A 15 48.60 16.43 44.51
CA ALA A 15 48.09 15.11 44.25
C ALA A 15 47.35 15.07 42.89
N ILE A 16 46.56 16.09 42.59
CA ILE A 16 45.87 16.21 41.29
C ILE A 16 46.89 16.24 40.14
N GLU A 17 47.91 17.08 40.24
CA GLU A 17 48.95 17.20 39.22
C GLU A 17 49.79 15.91 39.11
N ALA A 18 50.08 15.23 40.21
CA ALA A 18 50.77 13.95 40.20
C ALA A 18 49.96 12.88 39.46
N ILE A 19 48.64 12.80 39.68
CA ILE A 19 47.73 11.86 38.98
C ILE A 19 47.68 12.21 37.50
N ARG A 20 47.55 13.51 37.16
CA ARG A 20 47.46 14.00 35.78
C ARG A 20 48.71 13.64 34.98
N LEU A 21 49.91 13.74 35.58
CA LEU A 21 51.21 13.47 34.91
C LEU A 21 51.62 11.99 34.88
N LYS A 22 51.09 11.17 35.82
CA LYS A 22 51.49 9.76 35.95
C LYS A 22 50.93 8.85 34.86
N LEU A 23 49.89 9.26 34.13
CA LEU A 23 49.20 8.46 33.15
C LEU A 23 49.13 9.15 31.78
N GLU A 24 49.24 8.34 30.72
CA GLU A 24 48.92 8.78 29.37
C GLU A 24 47.42 8.60 29.11
N TRP A 25 46.60 9.49 29.67
CA TRP A 25 45.15 9.43 29.65
C TRP A 25 44.57 9.19 28.25
N GLU A 26 45.15 9.84 27.25
CA GLU A 26 44.70 9.71 25.86
C GLU A 26 44.86 8.30 25.31
N THR A 27 45.98 7.64 25.65
CA THR A 27 46.23 6.27 25.19
C THR A 27 45.27 5.27 25.86
N LEU A 28 44.82 5.59 27.07
CA LEU A 28 43.79 4.82 27.81
C LEU A 28 42.37 5.11 27.32
N GLY A 29 42.15 6.14 26.47
CA GLY A 29 40.86 6.53 25.97
C GLY A 29 40.09 7.50 26.87
N PHE A 30 40.79 8.18 27.79
CA PHE A 30 40.22 9.16 28.71
C PHE A 30 40.79 10.56 28.48
N GLU A 31 40.09 11.57 28.96
CA GLU A 31 40.54 12.98 28.96
C GLU A 31 40.17 13.63 30.28
N VAL A 32 41.15 14.21 30.98
CA VAL A 32 40.91 14.96 32.22
C VAL A 32 40.38 16.35 31.85
N ILE A 33 39.10 16.58 32.06
CA ILE A 33 38.38 17.80 31.65
C ILE A 33 38.37 18.89 32.72
N GLY A 34 38.71 18.54 33.96
CA GLY A 34 38.73 19.49 35.05
C GLY A 34 39.24 18.90 36.37
N SER A 35 39.41 19.77 37.36
CA SER A 35 39.73 19.36 38.71
C SER A 35 39.02 20.25 39.73
N ALA A 36 38.73 19.70 40.90
CA ALA A 36 38.14 20.39 42.04
C ALA A 36 38.88 20.08 43.35
N ASN A 37 38.88 21.01 44.33
CA ASN A 37 39.58 20.83 45.58
C ASN A 37 38.63 20.52 46.75
N ASN A 38 37.38 20.20 46.51
CA ASN A 38 36.38 19.71 47.47
C ASN A 38 35.13 19.21 46.71
N GLY A 39 34.25 18.45 47.41
CA GLY A 39 33.06 17.87 46.82
C GLY A 39 32.03 18.91 46.33
N VAL A 40 31.89 20.08 47.01
CA VAL A 40 30.92 21.11 46.60
C VAL A 40 31.29 21.67 45.20
N LYS A 41 32.55 22.03 45.00
CA LYS A 41 33.06 22.49 43.69
C LYS A 41 33.00 21.39 42.66
N ALA A 42 33.21 20.13 43.06
CA ALA A 42 33.10 18.99 42.15
C ALA A 42 31.66 18.87 41.61
N LEU A 43 30.63 19.02 42.43
CA LEU A 43 29.21 19.01 41.96
C LEU A 43 28.94 20.13 40.96
N GLU A 44 29.43 21.37 41.23
CA GLU A 44 29.29 22.48 40.27
C GLU A 44 29.93 22.19 38.92
N LEU A 45 31.11 21.51 38.93
CA LEU A 45 31.81 21.11 37.72
C LEU A 45 31.14 19.94 37.03
N VAL A 46 30.58 18.99 37.77
CA VAL A 46 29.82 17.86 37.21
C VAL A 46 28.63 18.37 36.41
N GLU A 47 27.82 19.29 36.97
CA GLU A 47 26.69 19.88 36.30
C GLU A 47 27.10 20.56 34.98
N ARG A 48 28.22 21.29 35.01
CA ARG A 48 28.72 22.06 33.84
C ARG A 48 29.42 21.22 32.80
N LEU A 49 30.26 20.27 33.21
CA LEU A 49 31.19 19.55 32.33
C LEU A 49 30.69 18.14 31.95
N GLN A 50 29.76 17.61 32.75
CA GLN A 50 29.18 16.27 32.57
C GLN A 50 30.27 15.19 32.33
N PRO A 51 31.12 14.90 33.35
CA PRO A 51 32.12 13.85 33.25
C PRO A 51 31.49 12.45 33.21
N ASP A 52 32.17 11.51 32.57
CA ASP A 52 31.82 10.09 32.60
C ASP A 52 32.36 9.41 33.86
N VAL A 53 33.46 9.92 34.39
CA VAL A 53 34.21 9.37 35.54
C VAL A 53 34.60 10.50 36.50
N VAL A 54 34.37 10.27 37.78
CA VAL A 54 34.85 11.11 38.87
C VAL A 54 35.88 10.30 39.69
N ILE A 55 37.07 10.82 39.82
CA ILE A 55 38.12 10.25 40.67
C ILE A 55 38.32 11.19 41.85
N THR A 56 38.00 10.75 43.06
CA THR A 56 37.99 11.63 44.25
C THR A 56 38.78 11.05 45.41
N ASP A 57 39.42 11.96 46.19
CA ASP A 57 39.88 11.63 47.51
C ASP A 57 38.71 11.52 48.47
N ILE A 58 38.86 10.82 49.63
CA ILE A 58 37.88 10.74 50.68
C ILE A 58 37.90 12.01 51.53
N LYS A 59 39.06 12.35 52.05
CA LYS A 59 39.17 13.43 53.03
C LYS A 59 39.37 14.79 52.36
N MET A 60 38.28 15.51 52.26
CA MET A 60 38.30 16.86 51.71
C MET A 60 37.47 17.82 52.59
N PRO A 61 37.80 19.10 52.62
CA PRO A 61 37.02 20.11 53.36
C PRO A 61 35.64 20.34 52.75
N TYR A 62 34.64 20.69 53.57
CA TYR A 62 33.26 21.04 53.23
C TYR A 62 32.37 19.88 52.81
N MET A 63 32.80 19.06 51.92
CA MET A 63 32.10 17.85 51.43
C MET A 63 33.15 16.81 51.12
N ASP A 64 33.11 15.70 51.82
CA ASP A 64 34.06 14.59 51.61
C ASP A 64 33.71 13.75 50.38
N GLY A 65 34.61 12.82 49.97
CA GLY A 65 34.46 12.01 48.76
C GLY A 65 33.29 11.02 48.84
N LEU A 66 32.89 10.57 50.03
CA LEU A 66 31.74 9.68 50.22
C LEU A 66 30.42 10.46 50.15
N GLU A 67 30.38 11.67 50.70
CA GLU A 67 29.26 12.57 50.53
C GLU A 67 29.04 12.96 49.07
N LEU A 68 30.16 13.24 48.37
CA LEU A 68 30.15 13.50 46.93
C LEU A 68 29.61 12.30 46.16
N ALA A 69 30.08 11.09 46.46
CA ALA A 69 29.62 9.87 45.78
C ALA A 69 28.12 9.61 46.00
N ARG A 70 27.59 9.88 47.21
CA ARG A 70 26.13 9.80 47.49
C ARG A 70 25.34 10.77 46.63
N ALA A 71 25.76 12.04 46.59
CA ALA A 71 25.11 13.06 45.78
C ALA A 71 25.13 12.73 44.29
N LEU A 72 26.25 12.19 43.81
CA LEU A 72 26.38 11.77 42.40
C LEU A 72 25.47 10.59 42.05
N ASN A 73 25.34 9.60 42.93
CA ASN A 73 24.47 8.45 42.72
C ASN A 73 22.96 8.79 42.78
N GLU A 74 22.60 9.79 43.61
CA GLU A 74 21.22 10.25 43.70
C GLU A 74 20.78 11.04 42.46
N ASP A 75 21.64 11.96 41.98
CA ASP A 75 21.30 12.92 40.92
C ASP A 75 21.83 12.55 39.51
N TYR A 76 22.91 11.73 39.44
CA TYR A 76 23.64 11.44 38.18
C TYR A 76 23.96 9.95 38.00
N GLN A 77 22.98 9.13 37.62
CA GLN A 77 23.06 7.66 37.53
C GLN A 77 24.07 7.11 36.50
N ASN A 78 24.76 7.96 35.72
CA ASN A 78 25.69 7.53 34.65
C ASN A 78 27.13 7.95 34.91
N ILE A 79 27.51 8.33 36.12
CA ILE A 79 28.87 8.74 36.46
C ILE A 79 29.53 7.63 37.26
N HIS A 80 30.64 7.11 36.77
CA HIS A 80 31.44 6.10 37.47
C HIS A 80 32.36 6.77 38.46
N ILE A 81 32.46 6.24 39.68
CA ILE A 81 33.21 6.86 40.76
C ILE A 81 34.35 5.95 41.20
N ILE A 82 35.58 6.51 41.20
CA ILE A 82 36.77 5.88 41.72
C ILE A 82 37.19 6.69 42.98
N ILE A 83 37.45 6.02 44.07
CA ILE A 83 37.84 6.66 45.35
C ILE A 83 39.30 6.32 45.67
N PHE A 84 40.07 7.35 46.03
CA PHE A 84 41.38 7.22 46.63
C PHE A 84 41.35 7.42 48.13
N THR A 85 42.13 6.66 48.92
CA THR A 85 42.15 6.69 50.37
C THR A 85 43.49 6.47 50.96
N GLY A 86 43.73 6.99 52.22
CA GLY A 86 44.90 6.70 53.03
C GLY A 86 44.81 5.40 53.82
N PHE A 87 45.91 4.96 54.41
CA PHE A 87 46.05 3.62 55.08
C PHE A 87 45.12 3.40 56.29
N ASP A 88 44.62 4.46 56.94
CA ASP A 88 43.89 4.41 58.23
C ASP A 88 42.35 4.41 58.03
N GLU A 89 41.83 4.19 56.84
CA GLU A 89 40.44 4.47 56.51
C GLU A 89 39.62 3.23 56.13
N PHE A 90 39.96 2.07 56.66
CA PHE A 90 39.29 0.78 56.36
C PHE A 90 37.78 0.79 56.73
N GLU A 91 37.35 1.61 57.68
CA GLU A 91 35.92 1.76 58.03
C GLU A 91 35.09 2.35 56.88
N TYR A 92 35.70 3.23 56.03
CA TYR A 92 35.03 3.84 54.88
C TYR A 92 34.88 2.88 53.69
N ALA A 93 35.73 1.87 53.60
CA ALA A 93 35.60 0.84 52.56
C ALA A 93 34.28 0.03 52.68
N LYS A 94 33.76 -0.12 53.89
CA LYS A 94 32.50 -0.80 54.15
C LYS A 94 31.30 0.05 53.69
N GLU A 95 31.39 1.35 53.81
CA GLU A 95 30.37 2.30 53.35
C GLU A 95 30.40 2.45 51.81
N ALA A 96 31.58 2.43 51.22
CA ALA A 96 31.79 2.50 49.78
C ALA A 96 31.11 1.34 49.00
N VAL A 97 31.07 0.15 49.59
CA VAL A 97 30.37 -1.03 48.99
C VAL A 97 28.86 -0.80 48.82
N HIS A 98 28.24 0.05 49.67
CA HIS A 98 26.83 0.38 49.55
C HIS A 98 26.53 1.53 48.58
N LEU A 99 27.59 2.21 48.08
CA LEU A 99 27.49 3.39 47.19
C LEU A 99 27.78 3.11 45.74
N GLU A 100 27.73 1.84 45.29
CA GLU A 100 27.98 1.46 43.89
C GLU A 100 29.27 2.11 43.31
N ILE A 101 30.35 2.20 44.13
CA ILE A 101 31.62 2.74 43.72
C ILE A 101 32.37 1.71 42.88
N GLU A 102 32.89 2.13 41.72
CA GLU A 102 33.53 1.27 40.74
C GLU A 102 34.83 0.64 41.27
N GLU A 103 35.66 1.42 41.91
CA GLU A 103 36.94 0.97 42.47
C GLU A 103 37.37 1.84 43.68
N TYR A 104 38.04 1.17 44.61
CA TYR A 104 38.59 1.79 45.80
C TYR A 104 40.11 1.55 45.87
N MET A 105 40.94 2.61 45.83
CA MET A 105 42.37 2.49 45.69
C MET A 105 43.11 3.15 46.86
N LEU A 106 44.18 2.50 47.31
CA LEU A 106 45.03 3.02 48.41
C LEU A 106 46.11 3.99 47.92
N LYS A 107 46.28 5.11 48.64
CA LYS A 107 47.46 6.00 48.47
C LYS A 107 48.68 5.38 49.15
N PRO A 108 49.91 5.39 48.56
CA PRO A 108 50.28 6.16 47.37
C PRO A 108 49.85 5.44 46.08
N ILE A 109 49.24 6.19 45.16
CA ILE A 109 48.64 5.68 43.93
C ILE A 109 49.72 5.03 43.01
N ASN A 110 49.52 3.77 42.75
CA ASN A 110 50.34 3.02 41.79
C ASN A 110 49.78 3.27 40.37
N SER A 111 50.64 3.82 39.49
CA SER A 111 50.22 4.11 38.09
C SER A 111 49.81 2.86 37.31
N GLN A 112 50.33 1.69 37.68
CA GLN A 112 49.98 0.44 37.05
C GLN A 112 48.58 -0.01 37.45
N GLU A 113 48.24 0.05 38.76
CA GLU A 113 46.93 -0.31 39.29
C GLU A 113 45.87 0.65 38.76
N LEU A 114 46.13 1.95 38.74
CA LEU A 114 45.18 2.94 38.19
C LEU A 114 44.98 2.74 36.67
N SER A 115 46.03 2.41 35.92
CA SER A 115 45.94 2.10 34.48
C SER A 115 45.09 0.82 34.23
N GLU A 116 45.25 -0.21 35.06
CA GLU A 116 44.44 -1.44 34.96
C GLU A 116 42.97 -1.20 35.32
N CYS A 117 42.72 -0.41 36.37
CA CYS A 117 41.37 0.01 36.75
C CYS A 117 40.70 0.78 35.60
N LEU A 118 41.37 1.79 35.05
CA LEU A 118 40.83 2.56 33.93
C LEU A 118 40.59 1.71 32.66
N LYS A 119 41.43 0.70 32.40
CA LYS A 119 41.20 -0.25 31.30
C LYS A 119 39.96 -1.10 31.51
N ARG A 120 39.70 -1.57 32.76
CA ARG A 120 38.46 -2.29 33.10
C ARG A 120 37.26 -1.39 32.97
N LEU A 121 37.32 -0.18 33.55
CA LEU A 121 36.25 0.80 33.47
C LEU A 121 35.93 1.20 32.03
N LYS A 122 36.99 1.39 31.18
CA LYS A 122 36.77 1.67 29.77
C LYS A 122 35.97 0.57 29.08
N LYS A 123 36.24 -0.68 29.39
CA LYS A 123 35.46 -1.81 28.80
C LYS A 123 34.00 -1.80 29.26
N THR A 124 33.73 -1.46 30.52
CA THR A 124 32.37 -1.27 31.04
C THR A 124 31.67 -0.13 30.31
N LEU A 125 32.29 1.04 30.23
CA LEU A 125 31.76 2.21 29.52
C LEU A 125 31.53 1.96 28.02
N ASP A 126 32.45 1.25 27.37
CA ASP A 126 32.31 0.87 25.95
C ASP A 126 31.09 -0.05 25.76
N ASN A 127 30.87 -1.03 26.64
CA ASN A 127 29.72 -1.94 26.61
C ASN A 127 28.41 -1.18 26.83
N GLU A 128 28.31 -0.33 27.85
CA GLU A 128 27.13 0.48 28.12
C GLU A 128 26.78 1.42 26.96
N ARG A 129 27.81 2.02 26.35
CA ARG A 129 27.64 2.87 25.17
C ARG A 129 27.13 2.07 23.96
N GLU A 130 27.66 0.86 23.78
CA GLU A 130 27.22 -0.04 22.70
C GLU A 130 25.77 -0.50 22.92
N GLU A 131 25.40 -0.85 24.16
CA GLU A 131 24.02 -1.22 24.51
C GLU A 131 23.06 -0.06 24.26
N LYS A 132 23.38 1.15 24.75
CA LYS A 132 22.56 2.36 24.50
C LYS A 132 22.42 2.68 23.00
N LEU A 133 23.50 2.50 22.23
CA LEU A 133 23.46 2.66 20.76
C LEU A 133 22.60 1.59 20.07
N ASN A 134 22.67 0.35 20.54
CA ASN A 134 21.85 -0.73 20.00
C ASN A 134 20.36 -0.52 20.28
N VAL A 135 20.00 -0.11 21.50
CA VAL A 135 18.62 0.23 21.84
C VAL A 135 18.10 1.35 20.94
N LYS A 136 18.85 2.45 20.80
CA LYS A 136 18.47 3.56 19.91
C LYS A 136 18.35 3.14 18.43
N LYS A 137 19.22 2.25 17.95
CA LYS A 137 19.10 1.70 16.60
C LYS A 137 17.84 0.84 16.45
N LEU A 138 17.54 -0.01 17.44
CA LEU A 138 16.33 -0.83 17.43
C LEU A 138 15.06 0.04 17.45
N GLU A 139 15.02 1.07 18.29
CA GLU A 139 13.93 2.06 18.30
C GLU A 139 13.77 2.76 16.95
N HIS A 140 14.89 3.18 16.34
CA HIS A 140 14.86 3.79 15.02
C HIS A 140 14.33 2.82 13.95
N TYR A 141 14.80 1.57 13.93
CA TYR A 141 14.31 0.54 12.99
C TYR A 141 12.84 0.21 13.22
N PHE A 142 12.41 0.11 14.46
CA PHE A 142 11.01 -0.10 14.80
C PHE A 142 10.14 1.04 14.28
N ASN A 143 10.51 2.29 14.59
CA ASN A 143 9.75 3.48 14.14
C ASN A 143 9.74 3.61 12.61
N ALA A 144 10.84 3.32 11.94
CA ALA A 144 10.91 3.32 10.48
C ALA A 144 10.03 2.24 9.84
N SER A 145 9.86 1.10 10.51
CA SER A 145 9.05 -0.04 10.02
C SER A 145 7.59 0.04 10.46
N LEU A 146 7.25 0.92 11.38
CA LEU A 146 5.91 1.03 11.96
C LEU A 146 4.79 1.21 10.92
N PRO A 147 4.91 2.06 9.87
CA PRO A 147 3.89 2.20 8.85
C PRO A 147 3.62 0.88 8.09
N MET A 148 4.65 0.07 7.88
CA MET A 148 4.51 -1.24 7.23
C MET A 148 3.77 -2.22 8.15
N PHE A 149 4.06 -2.24 9.45
CA PHE A 149 3.35 -3.09 10.41
C PHE A 149 1.88 -2.67 10.54
N GLN A 150 1.61 -1.36 10.57
CA GLN A 150 0.25 -0.82 10.58
C GLN A 150 -0.53 -1.27 9.33
N THR A 151 0.05 -1.11 8.15
CA THR A 151 -0.55 -1.57 6.88
C THR A 151 -0.85 -3.07 6.89
N ASN A 152 0.10 -3.90 7.32
CA ASN A 152 -0.07 -5.36 7.40
C ASN A 152 -1.17 -5.76 8.39
N LEU A 153 -1.31 -5.04 9.50
CA LEU A 153 -2.40 -5.26 10.45
C LEU A 153 -3.76 -4.98 9.80
N PHE A 154 -3.91 -3.83 9.11
CA PHE A 154 -5.16 -3.50 8.43
C PHE A 154 -5.50 -4.47 7.30
N ILE A 155 -4.50 -4.94 6.54
CA ILE A 155 -4.71 -6.00 5.55
C ILE A 155 -5.21 -7.28 6.24
N SER A 156 -4.62 -7.67 7.36
CA SER A 156 -5.06 -8.86 8.11
C SER A 156 -6.48 -8.71 8.67
N LEU A 157 -6.86 -7.51 9.07
CA LEU A 157 -8.21 -7.17 9.55
C LEU A 157 -9.25 -7.26 8.42
N ILE A 158 -9.00 -6.64 7.26
CA ILE A 158 -9.94 -6.69 6.13
C ILE A 158 -10.09 -8.10 5.53
N GLU A 159 -9.08 -8.94 5.70
CA GLU A 159 -9.12 -10.35 5.27
C GLU A 159 -9.71 -11.30 6.32
N GLY A 160 -9.95 -10.81 7.55
CA GLY A 160 -10.47 -11.61 8.67
C GLY A 160 -9.50 -12.69 9.14
N ARG A 161 -8.18 -12.46 9.03
CA ARG A 161 -7.14 -13.45 9.39
C ARG A 161 -6.60 -13.30 10.83
N ILE A 162 -7.11 -12.34 11.59
CA ILE A 162 -6.62 -12.03 12.93
C ILE A 162 -7.66 -12.40 13.98
N THR A 163 -7.23 -12.80 15.18
CA THR A 163 -8.15 -13.00 16.32
C THR A 163 -8.41 -11.68 17.03
N GLU A 164 -9.52 -11.58 17.77
CA GLU A 164 -9.86 -10.36 18.51
C GLU A 164 -8.79 -10.00 19.56
N ALA A 165 -8.29 -10.98 20.29
CA ALA A 165 -7.23 -10.79 21.29
C ALA A 165 -5.90 -10.31 20.66
N ASP A 166 -5.55 -10.80 19.47
CA ASP A 166 -4.35 -10.35 18.74
C ASP A 166 -4.57 -8.96 18.15
N CYS A 167 -5.79 -8.63 17.71
CA CYS A 167 -6.13 -7.31 17.21
C CYS A 167 -5.85 -6.22 18.27
N GLU A 168 -6.39 -6.37 19.48
CA GLU A 168 -6.16 -5.43 20.59
C GLU A 168 -4.67 -5.28 20.92
N LYS A 169 -3.96 -6.41 20.99
CA LYS A 169 -2.51 -6.43 21.26
C LYS A 169 -1.71 -5.68 20.18
N PHE A 170 -2.01 -5.89 18.91
CA PHE A 170 -1.27 -5.25 17.83
C PHE A 170 -1.66 -3.79 17.63
N LEU A 171 -2.92 -3.39 17.90
CA LEU A 171 -3.31 -1.98 17.90
C LEU A 171 -2.46 -1.19 18.91
N ALA A 172 -2.31 -1.72 20.15
CA ALA A 172 -1.46 -1.11 21.16
C ALA A 172 0.03 -1.11 20.77
N ALA A 173 0.55 -2.26 20.29
CA ALA A 173 1.96 -2.41 19.93
C ALA A 173 2.37 -1.51 18.74
N TYR A 174 1.48 -1.32 17.78
CA TYR A 174 1.76 -0.51 16.59
C TYR A 174 1.26 0.94 16.71
N GLN A 175 0.92 1.37 17.95
CA GLN A 175 0.53 2.75 18.26
C GLN A 175 -0.65 3.25 17.41
N ILE A 176 -1.61 2.37 17.12
CA ILE A 176 -2.81 2.71 16.37
C ILE A 176 -3.89 3.15 17.36
N HIS A 177 -4.31 4.40 17.25
CA HIS A 177 -5.33 4.99 18.10
C HIS A 177 -6.64 5.20 17.32
N MET A 178 -7.43 4.14 17.21
CA MET A 178 -8.77 4.17 16.64
C MET A 178 -9.79 3.74 17.71
N THR A 179 -10.55 4.69 18.22
CA THR A 179 -11.45 4.51 19.40
C THR A 179 -12.87 5.00 19.12
N GLY A 180 -13.22 5.17 17.86
CA GLY A 180 -14.57 5.59 17.47
C GLY A 180 -15.65 4.57 17.87
N PRO A 181 -16.91 5.00 18.00
CA PRO A 181 -18.03 4.10 18.27
C PRO A 181 -18.39 3.22 17.08
N LEU A 182 -18.06 3.65 15.86
CA LEU A 182 -18.30 2.93 14.63
C LEU A 182 -17.07 3.02 13.73
N PHE A 183 -16.93 2.03 12.85
CA PHE A 183 -15.88 1.96 11.84
C PHE A 183 -16.49 1.70 10.47
N GLY A 184 -15.87 2.27 9.44
CA GLY A 184 -16.27 2.07 8.06
C GLY A 184 -15.08 1.74 7.16
N CYS A 185 -15.37 1.13 6.02
CA CYS A 185 -14.38 0.88 4.99
C CYS A 185 -14.84 1.44 3.65
N ALA A 186 -13.91 2.06 2.93
CA ALA A 186 -14.10 2.47 1.54
C ALA A 186 -13.02 1.87 0.65
N VAL A 187 -13.40 1.54 -0.57
CA VAL A 187 -12.50 1.03 -1.62
C VAL A 187 -12.60 1.96 -2.83
N PHE A 188 -11.47 2.54 -3.22
CA PHE A 188 -11.35 3.36 -4.42
C PHE A 188 -10.71 2.56 -5.54
N HIS A 189 -11.46 2.37 -6.61
CA HIS A 189 -11.02 1.69 -7.81
C HIS A 189 -10.73 2.71 -8.90
N THR A 190 -9.49 2.75 -9.39
CA THR A 190 -9.08 3.57 -10.55
C THR A 190 -9.09 2.70 -11.79
N SER A 191 -9.82 3.12 -12.83
CA SER A 191 -9.92 2.37 -14.08
C SER A 191 -8.61 2.36 -14.85
N GLU A 192 -8.16 1.18 -15.24
CA GLU A 192 -6.97 0.97 -16.07
C GLU A 192 -7.24 1.24 -17.58
N HIS A 193 -8.50 1.25 -17.98
CA HIS A 193 -8.92 1.42 -19.37
C HIS A 193 -9.01 2.88 -19.82
N HIS A 194 -9.04 3.82 -18.86
CA HIS A 194 -9.16 5.26 -19.13
C HIS A 194 -7.95 5.98 -18.53
N VAL A 195 -6.83 5.95 -19.26
CA VAL A 195 -5.60 6.61 -18.85
C VAL A 195 -5.40 7.85 -19.72
N PRO A 196 -5.19 9.04 -19.15
CA PRO A 196 -4.91 10.26 -19.91
C PRO A 196 -3.66 10.11 -20.79
N GLU A 197 -3.66 10.82 -21.92
CA GLU A 197 -2.55 10.80 -22.88
C GLU A 197 -1.25 11.29 -22.21
N GLY A 198 -0.17 10.51 -22.32
CA GLY A 198 1.13 10.80 -21.69
C GLY A 198 1.30 10.29 -20.25
N MET A 199 0.30 9.65 -19.67
CA MET A 199 0.41 8.93 -18.38
C MET A 199 0.43 7.41 -18.58
N ASN A 200 0.99 6.70 -17.59
CA ASN A 200 0.80 5.25 -17.47
C ASN A 200 -0.13 4.94 -16.28
N VAL A 201 -0.68 3.73 -16.24
CA VAL A 201 -1.61 3.27 -15.18
C VAL A 201 -1.04 3.45 -13.78
N LEU A 202 0.25 3.13 -13.59
CA LEU A 202 0.89 3.21 -12.28
C LEU A 202 0.98 4.65 -11.78
N LEU A 203 1.42 5.58 -12.64
CA LEU A 203 1.51 7.00 -12.28
C LEU A 203 0.13 7.59 -11.99
N LEU A 204 -0.89 7.21 -12.77
CA LEU A 204 -2.26 7.65 -12.52
C LEU A 204 -2.76 7.15 -11.16
N SER A 205 -2.57 5.87 -10.85
CA SER A 205 -2.98 5.28 -9.57
C SER A 205 -2.28 5.93 -8.39
N MET A 206 -0.96 6.18 -8.48
CA MET A 206 -0.21 6.89 -7.44
C MET A 206 -0.68 8.33 -7.25
N SER A 207 -0.97 9.04 -8.35
CA SER A 207 -1.49 10.40 -8.28
C SER A 207 -2.88 10.45 -7.64
N VAL A 208 -3.75 9.51 -7.99
CA VAL A 208 -5.09 9.38 -7.38
C VAL A 208 -4.97 9.04 -5.89
N GLU A 209 -4.06 8.14 -5.51
CA GLU A 209 -3.81 7.78 -4.11
C GLU A 209 -3.38 8.99 -3.29
N GLN A 210 -2.46 9.82 -3.82
CA GLN A 210 -2.00 11.03 -3.15
C GLN A 210 -3.16 12.01 -2.92
N GLU A 211 -4.00 12.22 -3.93
CA GLU A 211 -5.15 13.12 -3.81
C GLU A 211 -6.24 12.59 -2.86
N ILE A 212 -6.43 11.26 -2.79
CA ILE A 212 -7.31 10.64 -1.78
C ILE A 212 -6.76 10.93 -0.37
N ARG A 213 -5.45 10.82 -0.17
CA ARG A 213 -4.79 11.10 1.11
C ARG A 213 -5.07 12.53 1.55
N GLU A 214 -4.81 13.50 0.70
CA GLU A 214 -4.93 14.92 1.02
C GLU A 214 -6.39 15.40 1.17
N ARG A 215 -7.30 14.90 0.35
CA ARG A 215 -8.68 15.41 0.31
C ARG A 215 -9.69 14.63 1.13
N ILE A 216 -9.43 13.32 1.32
CA ILE A 216 -10.36 12.42 2.02
C ILE A 216 -9.76 11.93 3.32
N ALA A 217 -8.57 11.28 3.27
CA ALA A 217 -8.02 10.60 4.43
C ALA A 217 -7.64 11.56 5.57
N GLU A 218 -7.15 12.76 5.27
CA GLU A 218 -6.83 13.77 6.27
C GLU A 218 -8.08 14.37 6.94
N LYS A 219 -9.18 14.48 6.20
CA LYS A 219 -10.45 14.99 6.72
C LYS A 219 -11.13 14.01 7.67
N TRP A 220 -11.03 12.72 7.35
CA TRP A 220 -11.63 11.63 8.10
C TRP A 220 -10.53 10.89 8.84
N LYS A 221 -10.64 10.70 10.16
CA LYS A 221 -9.67 9.90 10.92
C LYS A 221 -9.57 8.48 10.34
N SER A 222 -8.68 8.31 9.38
CA SER A 222 -8.62 7.10 8.59
C SER A 222 -7.20 6.58 8.42
N GLN A 223 -7.11 5.27 8.24
CA GLN A 223 -5.91 4.57 7.80
C GLN A 223 -6.07 4.21 6.32
N MET A 224 -5.12 4.64 5.51
CA MET A 224 -5.13 4.44 4.07
C MET A 224 -3.98 3.53 3.64
N PHE A 225 -4.28 2.56 2.80
CA PHE A 225 -3.30 1.64 2.24
C PHE A 225 -3.77 1.11 0.88
N THR A 226 -2.83 0.57 0.10
CA THR A 226 -3.14 -0.08 -1.18
C THR A 226 -3.28 -1.58 -1.01
N TYR A 227 -4.35 -2.16 -1.57
CA TYR A 227 -4.60 -3.59 -1.53
C TYR A 227 -5.27 -4.08 -2.82
N LEU A 228 -4.71 -5.11 -3.45
CA LEU A 228 -5.17 -5.67 -4.73
C LEU A 228 -5.43 -4.61 -5.81
N GLY A 229 -4.52 -3.66 -5.97
CA GLY A 229 -4.60 -2.60 -6.97
C GLY A 229 -5.63 -1.50 -6.68
N ASN A 230 -6.27 -1.51 -5.50
CA ASN A 230 -7.22 -0.49 -5.08
C ASN A 230 -6.69 0.27 -3.86
N THR A 231 -7.10 1.52 -3.69
CA THR A 231 -6.84 2.28 -2.47
C THR A 231 -7.95 1.99 -1.47
N VAL A 232 -7.58 1.53 -0.28
CA VAL A 232 -8.50 1.17 0.80
C VAL A 232 -8.37 2.18 1.94
N LEU A 233 -9.49 2.69 2.44
CA LEU A 233 -9.58 3.50 3.65
C LEU A 233 -10.36 2.73 4.71
N VAL A 234 -9.82 2.67 5.93
CA VAL A 234 -10.53 2.28 7.14
C VAL A 234 -10.63 3.51 8.02
N MET A 235 -11.83 3.90 8.41
CA MET A 235 -12.09 5.17 9.11
C MET A 235 -12.89 5.00 10.38
N GLU A 236 -12.74 5.95 11.30
CA GLU A 236 -13.64 6.13 12.44
C GLU A 236 -14.87 6.95 12.04
N LEU A 237 -16.01 6.56 12.58
CA LEU A 237 -17.30 7.24 12.38
C LEU A 237 -17.93 7.46 13.75
N ASN A 238 -18.59 8.62 13.95
CA ASN A 238 -19.29 8.91 15.18
C ASN A 238 -20.76 8.45 15.15
N SER A 239 -21.34 8.37 13.96
CA SER A 239 -22.72 7.93 13.74
C SER A 239 -22.90 7.36 12.32
N GLU A 240 -24.05 6.75 12.06
CA GLU A 240 -24.42 6.33 10.72
C GLU A 240 -24.62 7.51 9.74
N GLU A 241 -24.91 8.70 10.24
CA GLU A 241 -25.00 9.92 9.41
C GLU A 241 -23.64 10.30 8.81
N ASP A 242 -22.55 9.97 9.49
CA ASP A 242 -21.21 10.18 8.97
C ASP A 242 -20.94 9.35 7.70
N VAL A 243 -21.58 8.17 7.57
CA VAL A 243 -21.45 7.35 6.35
C VAL A 243 -22.01 8.09 5.14
N VAL A 244 -23.14 8.79 5.30
CA VAL A 244 -23.76 9.59 4.24
C VAL A 244 -22.85 10.75 3.87
N ALA A 245 -22.36 11.52 4.86
CA ALA A 245 -21.46 12.64 4.64
C ALA A 245 -20.15 12.20 3.97
N PHE A 246 -19.61 11.06 4.39
CA PHE A 246 -18.42 10.44 3.79
C PHE A 246 -18.69 10.01 2.34
N THR A 247 -19.85 9.40 2.07
CA THR A 247 -20.26 9.01 0.72
C THR A 247 -20.31 10.23 -0.21
N ASP A 248 -20.87 11.36 0.26
CA ASP A 248 -20.92 12.60 -0.49
C ASP A 248 -19.52 13.18 -0.78
N ASP A 249 -18.60 13.11 0.20
CA ASP A 249 -17.21 13.55 -0.01
C ASP A 249 -16.52 12.69 -1.07
N CYS A 250 -16.68 11.37 -1.00
CA CYS A 250 -16.14 10.43 -1.99
C CYS A 250 -16.74 10.68 -3.38
N ASP A 251 -18.04 10.97 -3.48
CA ASP A 251 -18.69 11.25 -4.76
C ASP A 251 -18.16 12.55 -5.39
N ARG A 252 -17.99 13.61 -4.57
CA ARG A 252 -17.35 14.85 -5.01
C ARG A 252 -15.93 14.63 -5.48
N PHE A 253 -15.17 13.79 -4.77
CA PHE A 253 -13.80 13.42 -5.15
C PHE A 253 -13.77 12.68 -6.48
N CYS A 254 -14.61 11.68 -6.69
CA CYS A 254 -14.63 10.90 -7.94
C CYS A 254 -14.93 11.80 -9.16
N ARG A 255 -15.89 12.71 -9.04
CA ARG A 255 -16.19 13.70 -10.10
C ARG A 255 -15.07 14.72 -10.31
N TRP A 256 -14.39 15.13 -9.24
CA TRP A 256 -13.24 16.02 -9.32
C TRP A 256 -12.05 15.33 -10.00
N ALA A 257 -11.73 14.10 -9.62
CA ALA A 257 -10.64 13.31 -10.21
C ALA A 257 -10.80 13.18 -11.74
N TYR A 258 -12.03 12.93 -12.21
CA TYR A 258 -12.28 12.89 -13.64
C TYR A 258 -12.08 14.24 -14.32
N ARG A 259 -12.61 15.33 -13.74
CA ARG A 259 -12.54 16.66 -14.37
C ARG A 259 -11.14 17.25 -14.40
N VAL A 260 -10.34 16.99 -13.37
CA VAL A 260 -9.02 17.64 -13.20
C VAL A 260 -7.88 16.74 -13.67
N MET A 261 -7.97 15.45 -13.38
CA MET A 261 -6.92 14.48 -13.68
C MET A 261 -7.25 13.59 -14.89
N GLY A 262 -8.48 13.58 -15.36
CA GLY A 262 -8.96 12.62 -16.35
C GLY A 262 -9.07 11.18 -15.79
N ALA A 263 -8.94 11.01 -14.49
CA ALA A 263 -8.96 9.70 -13.84
C ALA A 263 -10.39 9.22 -13.60
N VAL A 264 -10.74 8.07 -14.11
CA VAL A 264 -12.02 7.41 -13.85
C VAL A 264 -11.91 6.62 -12.54
N VAL A 265 -12.44 7.19 -11.47
CA VAL A 265 -12.41 6.61 -10.12
C VAL A 265 -13.83 6.27 -9.67
N THR A 266 -14.00 5.09 -9.07
CA THR A 266 -15.25 4.68 -8.41
C THR A 266 -14.94 4.35 -6.96
N ALA A 267 -15.66 4.94 -6.02
CA ALA A 267 -15.55 4.67 -4.60
C ALA A 267 -16.70 3.76 -4.15
N GLY A 268 -16.39 2.60 -3.61
CA GLY A 268 -17.37 1.73 -2.94
C GLY A 268 -17.32 1.95 -1.44
N ILE A 269 -18.48 2.14 -0.81
CA ILE A 269 -18.61 2.40 0.63
C ILE A 269 -19.29 1.20 1.28
N GLY A 270 -18.67 0.61 2.30
CA GLY A 270 -19.20 -0.47 3.10
C GLY A 270 -20.16 0.01 4.19
N ARG A 271 -20.92 -0.91 4.78
CA ARG A 271 -21.73 -0.61 5.96
C ARG A 271 -20.82 -0.34 7.16
N ALA A 272 -21.25 0.55 8.06
CA ALA A 272 -20.57 0.73 9.34
C ALA A 272 -20.64 -0.53 10.20
N CYS A 273 -19.62 -0.74 11.02
CA CYS A 273 -19.55 -1.83 12.00
C CYS A 273 -19.11 -1.28 13.38
N ASP A 274 -19.46 -2.00 14.45
CA ASP A 274 -19.29 -1.58 15.84
C ASP A 274 -17.85 -1.83 16.33
N SER A 275 -17.08 -2.62 15.63
CA SER A 275 -15.73 -3.02 16.03
C SER A 275 -14.78 -3.04 14.84
N LEU A 276 -13.54 -2.60 15.07
CA LEU A 276 -12.49 -2.70 14.07
C LEU A 276 -12.18 -4.16 13.70
N PHE A 277 -12.41 -5.09 14.61
CA PHE A 277 -12.26 -6.53 14.36
C PHE A 277 -13.23 -7.05 13.29
N THR A 278 -14.42 -6.44 13.18
CA THR A 278 -15.44 -6.82 12.18
C THR A 278 -15.36 -6.01 10.88
N ILE A 279 -14.30 -5.23 10.69
CA ILE A 279 -14.12 -4.35 9.52
C ILE A 279 -14.06 -5.12 8.18
N ASN A 280 -13.76 -6.42 8.21
CA ASN A 280 -13.81 -7.31 7.05
C ASN A 280 -15.18 -7.34 6.39
N GLN A 281 -16.27 -7.20 7.16
CA GLN A 281 -17.65 -7.14 6.64
C GLN A 281 -17.88 -5.83 5.90
N SER A 282 -17.41 -4.70 6.47
CA SER A 282 -17.46 -3.40 5.81
C SER A 282 -16.64 -3.38 4.52
N TYR A 283 -15.43 -3.95 4.55
CA TYR A 283 -14.59 -4.08 3.36
C TYR A 283 -15.24 -4.94 2.27
N ALA A 284 -15.84 -6.07 2.63
CA ALA A 284 -16.56 -6.92 1.68
C ALA A 284 -17.69 -6.15 1.00
N GLY A 285 -18.49 -5.41 1.78
CA GLY A 285 -19.52 -4.53 1.26
C GLY A 285 -18.98 -3.40 0.36
N ALA A 286 -17.89 -2.76 0.75
CA ALA A 286 -17.24 -1.72 -0.06
C ALA A 286 -16.74 -2.27 -1.41
N ARG A 287 -16.12 -3.43 -1.41
CA ARG A 287 -15.67 -4.11 -2.63
C ARG A 287 -16.84 -4.53 -3.52
N GLU A 288 -17.92 -5.03 -2.92
CA GLU A 288 -19.15 -5.34 -3.63
C GLU A 288 -19.74 -4.06 -4.25
N ALA A 289 -19.80 -2.95 -3.51
CA ALA A 289 -20.28 -1.66 -4.01
C ALA A 289 -19.48 -1.20 -5.23
N VAL A 290 -18.14 -1.33 -5.26
CA VAL A 290 -17.32 -1.05 -6.45
C VAL A 290 -17.77 -1.87 -7.65
N SER A 291 -18.16 -3.14 -7.47
CA SER A 291 -18.58 -3.99 -8.59
C SER A 291 -19.89 -3.54 -9.23
N TYR A 292 -20.74 -2.80 -8.50
CA TYR A 292 -21.95 -2.18 -9.04
C TYR A 292 -21.69 -1.01 -10.00
N ARG A 293 -20.42 -0.59 -10.21
CA ARG A 293 -20.08 0.43 -11.22
C ARG A 293 -20.55 0.06 -12.63
N VAL A 294 -20.65 -1.22 -12.94
CA VAL A 294 -21.14 -1.71 -14.23
C VAL A 294 -22.64 -1.41 -14.47
N LEU A 295 -23.40 -1.21 -13.39
CA LEU A 295 -24.84 -0.90 -13.45
C LEU A 295 -25.14 0.58 -13.19
N TYR A 296 -24.45 1.19 -12.21
CA TYR A 296 -24.71 2.56 -11.77
C TYR A 296 -23.76 3.58 -12.40
N GLY A 297 -22.81 3.13 -13.19
CA GLY A 297 -21.79 3.95 -13.82
C GLY A 297 -20.57 4.20 -12.92
N THR A 298 -19.53 4.77 -13.54
CA THR A 298 -18.25 5.14 -12.94
C THR A 298 -18.23 6.61 -12.49
N GLN A 299 -17.10 7.08 -11.95
CA GLN A 299 -16.86 8.47 -11.52
C GLN A 299 -17.79 8.94 -10.39
N ARG A 300 -18.13 8.04 -9.50
CA ARG A 300 -19.05 8.28 -8.38
C ARG A 300 -18.75 7.39 -7.17
N ALA A 301 -19.30 7.76 -6.03
CA ALA A 301 -19.38 6.89 -4.88
C ALA A 301 -20.64 6.01 -4.96
N ILE A 302 -20.52 4.77 -4.49
CA ILE A 302 -21.59 3.79 -4.41
C ILE A 302 -21.61 3.26 -2.99
N ASN A 303 -22.68 3.50 -2.26
CA ASN A 303 -22.86 3.02 -0.89
C ASN A 303 -23.67 1.72 -0.89
N ILE A 304 -23.09 0.65 -0.37
CA ILE A 304 -23.76 -0.67 -0.34
C ILE A 304 -25.04 -0.66 0.50
N GLY A 305 -25.13 0.23 1.48
CA GLY A 305 -26.33 0.38 2.31
C GLY A 305 -27.53 0.97 1.56
N GLU A 306 -27.28 1.75 0.50
CA GLU A 306 -28.32 2.36 -0.34
C GLU A 306 -28.78 1.44 -1.48
N ILE A 307 -27.92 0.47 -1.83
CA ILE A 307 -28.27 -0.56 -2.80
C ILE A 307 -29.02 -1.64 -2.05
N ALA A 308 -30.36 -1.58 -2.04
CA ALA A 308 -31.17 -2.67 -1.51
C ALA A 308 -30.91 -3.93 -2.34
N PRO A 309 -30.35 -5.02 -1.78
CA PRO A 309 -30.44 -6.30 -2.44
C PRO A 309 -31.91 -6.70 -2.41
N THR A 310 -32.58 -6.53 -3.52
CA THR A 310 -33.83 -7.24 -3.72
C THR A 310 -33.39 -8.69 -3.85
N GLU A 311 -33.56 -9.48 -2.79
CA GLU A 311 -33.62 -10.92 -2.86
C GLU A 311 -34.84 -11.31 -3.74
N GLN A 312 -34.75 -11.01 -5.01
CA GLN A 312 -35.63 -11.59 -5.99
C GLN A 312 -34.85 -12.74 -6.60
N GLU A 313 -35.45 -13.93 -6.41
CA GLU A 313 -35.08 -15.17 -7.07
C GLU A 313 -34.51 -14.91 -8.46
N ILE A 314 -33.38 -15.54 -8.75
CA ILE A 314 -32.77 -15.58 -10.08
C ILE A 314 -33.78 -16.35 -10.98
N SER A 315 -34.85 -15.71 -11.37
CA SER A 315 -35.64 -16.18 -12.51
C SER A 315 -34.81 -15.75 -13.75
N VAL A 316 -33.93 -16.65 -14.16
CA VAL A 316 -33.38 -16.63 -15.51
C VAL A 316 -34.54 -16.85 -16.45
N GLN A 317 -35.28 -15.81 -16.77
CA GLN A 317 -36.08 -15.80 -17.98
C GLN A 317 -35.10 -15.70 -19.12
N SER A 318 -34.65 -16.84 -19.60
CA SER A 318 -34.01 -16.97 -20.89
C SER A 318 -35.07 -16.71 -21.98
N GLU A 319 -35.53 -15.48 -22.09
CA GLU A 319 -35.98 -15.03 -23.40
C GLU A 319 -34.73 -15.03 -24.26
N ASP A 320 -34.82 -15.83 -25.33
CA ASP A 320 -33.87 -15.96 -26.42
C ASP A 320 -33.38 -14.57 -26.92
N THR A 321 -32.55 -13.91 -26.13
CA THR A 321 -31.88 -12.66 -26.49
C THR A 321 -30.78 -13.00 -27.46
N LYS A 322 -31.22 -13.56 -28.58
CA LYS A 322 -30.36 -13.70 -29.74
C LYS A 322 -30.07 -12.28 -30.17
N MET A 323 -28.81 -11.85 -30.12
CA MET A 323 -28.31 -10.58 -30.64
C MET A 323 -28.51 -10.50 -32.18
N HIS A 324 -29.69 -10.93 -32.64
CA HIS A 324 -30.03 -11.08 -34.06
C HIS A 324 -29.96 -9.75 -34.82
N ALA A 325 -30.35 -8.66 -34.18
CA ALA A 325 -30.28 -7.33 -34.81
C ALA A 325 -28.81 -6.92 -35.05
N LEU A 326 -27.94 -7.11 -34.06
CA LEU A 326 -26.52 -6.81 -34.17
C LEU A 326 -25.85 -7.71 -35.23
N PHE A 327 -26.07 -9.01 -35.18
CA PHE A 327 -25.47 -9.95 -36.14
C PHE A 327 -25.98 -9.75 -37.57
N LYS A 328 -27.22 -9.30 -37.75
CA LYS A 328 -27.73 -8.87 -39.04
C LYS A 328 -26.98 -7.65 -39.57
N THR A 329 -26.72 -6.64 -38.74
CA THR A 329 -25.97 -5.45 -39.13
C THR A 329 -24.51 -5.73 -39.38
N ILE A 330 -23.88 -6.65 -38.64
CA ILE A 330 -22.50 -7.14 -38.93
C ILE A 330 -22.42 -7.72 -40.33
N ASN A 331 -23.43 -8.47 -40.80
CA ASN A 331 -23.43 -9.09 -42.10
C ASN A 331 -23.66 -8.10 -43.24
N LEU A 332 -24.48 -7.09 -43.09
CA LEU A 332 -25.01 -6.29 -44.23
C LEU A 332 -24.94 -4.78 -43.98
N GLY A 333 -24.68 -4.35 -42.77
CA GLY A 333 -24.81 -2.94 -42.37
C GLY A 333 -23.56 -2.09 -42.55
N SER A 334 -23.77 -0.81 -42.32
CA SER A 334 -22.72 0.20 -42.19
C SER A 334 -22.21 0.27 -40.75
N ARG A 335 -21.09 0.93 -40.53
CA ARG A 335 -20.53 1.18 -39.21
C ARG A 335 -21.54 1.90 -38.28
N GLU A 336 -22.25 2.89 -38.78
CA GLU A 336 -23.27 3.62 -38.02
C GLU A 336 -24.44 2.75 -37.57
N GLU A 337 -24.84 1.78 -38.42
CA GLU A 337 -25.89 0.81 -38.08
C GLU A 337 -25.42 -0.18 -37.01
N ILE A 338 -24.14 -0.61 -37.08
CA ILE A 338 -23.51 -1.44 -36.06
C ILE A 338 -23.49 -0.70 -34.70
N GLU A 339 -23.09 0.58 -34.68
CA GLU A 339 -23.05 1.40 -33.46
C GLU A 339 -24.45 1.55 -32.82
N LYS A 340 -25.48 1.79 -33.64
CA LYS A 340 -26.87 1.85 -33.17
C LYS A 340 -27.38 0.52 -32.63
N ALA A 341 -27.04 -0.59 -33.30
CA ALA A 341 -27.43 -1.92 -32.84
C ALA A 341 -26.69 -2.30 -31.54
N ALA A 342 -25.41 -1.97 -31.42
CA ALA A 342 -24.65 -2.16 -30.18
C ALA A 342 -25.26 -1.38 -29.01
N GLN A 343 -25.61 -0.11 -29.23
CA GLN A 343 -26.26 0.72 -28.21
C GLN A 343 -27.59 0.09 -27.76
N SER A 344 -28.39 -0.41 -28.69
CA SER A 344 -29.65 -1.08 -28.35
C SER A 344 -29.48 -2.34 -27.52
N GLU A 345 -28.43 -3.13 -27.78
CA GLU A 345 -28.14 -4.33 -26.97
C GLU A 345 -27.70 -3.97 -25.55
N ILE A 346 -26.90 -2.90 -25.39
CA ILE A 346 -26.50 -2.39 -24.07
C ILE A 346 -27.69 -1.88 -23.29
N GLU A 347 -28.61 -1.12 -23.92
CA GLU A 347 -29.83 -0.65 -23.26
C GLU A 347 -30.73 -1.80 -22.82
N LYS A 348 -30.79 -2.90 -23.59
CA LYS A 348 -31.49 -4.11 -23.17
C LYS A 348 -30.83 -4.78 -21.97
N LEU A 349 -29.48 -4.84 -22.00
CA LEU A 349 -28.67 -5.39 -20.90
C LEU A 349 -28.96 -4.66 -19.60
N HIS A 350 -28.87 -3.32 -19.59
CA HIS A 350 -29.15 -2.52 -18.39
C HIS A 350 -30.61 -2.58 -17.93
N ARG A 351 -31.55 -2.76 -18.84
CA ARG A 351 -32.95 -2.90 -18.51
C ARG A 351 -33.27 -4.22 -17.81
N ASN A 352 -32.59 -5.29 -18.21
CA ASN A 352 -32.84 -6.65 -17.75
C ASN A 352 -31.96 -7.06 -16.57
N ALA A 353 -30.72 -6.56 -16.50
CA ALA A 353 -29.80 -6.88 -15.42
C ALA A 353 -29.96 -5.89 -14.24
N LYS A 354 -30.56 -6.37 -13.15
CA LYS A 354 -30.75 -5.58 -11.92
C LYS A 354 -29.67 -5.83 -10.86
N THR A 355 -28.92 -6.91 -11.01
CA THR A 355 -27.82 -7.27 -10.12
C THR A 355 -26.55 -7.48 -10.90
N VAL A 356 -25.39 -7.34 -10.22
CA VAL A 356 -24.07 -7.59 -10.82
C VAL A 356 -23.95 -9.01 -11.37
N SER A 357 -24.53 -10.00 -10.67
CA SER A 357 -24.54 -11.39 -11.14
C SER A 357 -25.31 -11.57 -12.44
N GLN A 358 -26.48 -10.94 -12.57
CA GLN A 358 -27.25 -10.94 -13.81
C GLN A 358 -26.50 -10.24 -14.94
N TYR A 359 -25.85 -9.11 -14.65
CA TYR A 359 -25.05 -8.39 -15.63
C TYR A 359 -23.88 -9.26 -16.12
N LYS A 360 -23.11 -9.87 -15.21
CA LYS A 360 -22.00 -10.77 -15.56
C LYS A 360 -22.47 -11.97 -16.40
N LEU A 361 -23.58 -12.59 -16.03
CA LEU A 361 -24.13 -13.69 -16.80
C LEU A 361 -24.52 -13.26 -18.22
N ALA A 362 -25.25 -12.16 -18.35
CA ALA A 362 -25.71 -11.66 -19.65
C ALA A 362 -24.52 -11.23 -20.56
N THR A 363 -23.48 -10.62 -19.99
CA THR A 363 -22.26 -10.30 -20.76
C THR A 363 -21.47 -11.55 -21.18
N MET A 364 -21.38 -12.58 -20.33
CA MET A 364 -20.81 -13.87 -20.71
C MET A 364 -21.60 -14.55 -21.84
N GLU A 365 -22.94 -14.49 -21.79
CA GLU A 365 -23.79 -14.98 -22.87
C GLU A 365 -23.56 -14.21 -24.18
N MET A 366 -23.37 -12.90 -24.10
CA MET A 366 -23.03 -12.04 -25.23
C MET A 366 -21.68 -12.45 -25.87
N VAL A 367 -20.63 -12.65 -25.07
CA VAL A 367 -19.34 -13.18 -25.54
C VAL A 367 -19.54 -14.51 -26.24
N GLY A 368 -20.28 -15.44 -25.64
CA GLY A 368 -20.61 -16.74 -26.23
C GLY A 368 -21.37 -16.62 -27.55
N ALA A 369 -22.24 -15.62 -27.70
CA ALA A 369 -22.95 -15.37 -28.94
C ALA A 369 -22.02 -14.89 -30.06
N PHE A 370 -21.02 -14.02 -29.76
CA PHE A 370 -19.98 -13.64 -30.73
C PHE A 370 -19.16 -14.84 -31.18
N TYR A 371 -18.72 -15.69 -30.24
CA TYR A 371 -17.98 -16.93 -30.60
C TYR A 371 -18.81 -17.83 -31.52
N ARG A 372 -20.10 -18.06 -31.22
CA ARG A 372 -20.99 -18.86 -32.06
C ARG A 372 -21.20 -18.22 -33.43
N PHE A 373 -21.37 -16.90 -33.50
CA PHE A 373 -21.54 -16.18 -34.75
C PHE A 373 -20.31 -16.31 -35.64
N CYS A 374 -19.12 -16.12 -35.09
CA CYS A 374 -17.86 -16.26 -35.84
C CYS A 374 -17.63 -17.69 -36.32
N ALA A 375 -17.84 -18.69 -35.45
CA ALA A 375 -17.72 -20.09 -35.80
C ALA A 375 -18.64 -20.48 -36.96
N ASN A 376 -19.89 -20.01 -36.98
CA ASN A 376 -20.85 -20.23 -38.06
C ASN A 376 -20.43 -19.58 -39.41
N ASN A 377 -19.53 -18.59 -39.34
CA ASN A 377 -18.99 -17.90 -40.55
C ASN A 377 -17.54 -18.29 -40.83
N PHE A 378 -17.01 -19.35 -40.21
CA PHE A 378 -15.63 -19.84 -40.36
C PHE A 378 -14.56 -18.81 -40.00
N ILE A 379 -14.82 -17.97 -39.01
CA ILE A 379 -13.93 -16.93 -38.46
C ILE A 379 -13.50 -17.33 -37.05
N ASP A 380 -12.20 -17.21 -36.74
CA ASP A 380 -11.75 -17.30 -35.32
C ASP A 380 -11.99 -15.98 -34.61
N PHE A 381 -12.87 -15.98 -33.62
CA PHE A 381 -13.22 -14.77 -32.87
C PHE A 381 -12.03 -14.18 -32.15
N LYS A 382 -11.02 -14.96 -31.74
CA LYS A 382 -9.82 -14.47 -31.04
C LYS A 382 -9.08 -13.38 -31.82
N ASP A 383 -9.10 -13.46 -33.13
CA ASP A 383 -8.42 -12.48 -34.00
C ASP A 383 -9.17 -11.15 -34.09
N TYR A 384 -10.42 -11.09 -33.58
CA TYR A 384 -11.35 -9.98 -33.75
C TYR A 384 -11.95 -9.47 -32.40
N CYS A 385 -11.46 -9.95 -31.24
CA CYS A 385 -11.97 -9.54 -29.93
C CYS A 385 -11.39 -8.20 -29.40
N ALA A 386 -10.99 -7.30 -30.28
CA ALA A 386 -10.52 -5.95 -29.93
C ALA A 386 -9.45 -5.94 -28.83
N GLU A 387 -8.40 -6.76 -29.00
CA GLU A 387 -7.22 -6.84 -28.12
C GLU A 387 -7.50 -7.32 -26.67
N VAL A 388 -8.68 -7.90 -26.42
CA VAL A 388 -9.03 -8.48 -25.12
C VAL A 388 -8.63 -9.94 -25.06
N GLU A 389 -7.54 -10.27 -24.37
CA GLU A 389 -6.97 -11.62 -24.29
C GLU A 389 -7.93 -12.70 -23.77
N ASN A 390 -8.77 -12.37 -22.78
CA ASN A 390 -9.75 -13.29 -22.18
C ASN A 390 -11.14 -12.64 -22.12
N PRO A 391 -11.94 -12.66 -23.22
CA PRO A 391 -13.22 -11.96 -23.24
C PRO A 391 -14.22 -12.44 -22.15
N TYR A 392 -14.23 -13.73 -21.83
CA TYR A 392 -15.11 -14.26 -20.78
C TYR A 392 -14.77 -13.77 -19.38
N GLU A 393 -13.53 -13.37 -19.12
CA GLU A 393 -13.09 -12.86 -17.85
C GLU A 393 -13.20 -11.33 -17.77
N LYS A 394 -12.75 -10.64 -18.84
CA LYS A 394 -12.63 -9.18 -18.85
C LYS A 394 -13.92 -8.45 -19.21
N VAL A 395 -14.71 -8.97 -20.17
CA VAL A 395 -15.95 -8.31 -20.62
C VAL A 395 -16.99 -8.14 -19.49
N PRO A 396 -17.20 -9.11 -18.58
CA PRO A 396 -18.10 -8.97 -17.46
C PRO A 396 -17.72 -7.90 -16.43
N GLU A 397 -16.49 -7.40 -16.47
CA GLU A 397 -15.98 -6.34 -15.57
C GLU A 397 -16.00 -4.95 -16.21
N MET A 398 -16.33 -4.85 -17.51
CA MET A 398 -16.35 -3.59 -18.25
C MET A 398 -17.55 -2.71 -17.83
N ASP A 399 -17.29 -1.41 -17.75
CA ASP A 399 -18.37 -0.42 -17.66
C ASP A 399 -19.08 -0.25 -19.01
N GLU A 400 -20.18 0.48 -19.01
CA GLU A 400 -21.04 0.70 -20.20
C GLU A 400 -20.24 1.22 -21.40
N SER A 401 -19.36 2.22 -21.17
CA SER A 401 -18.60 2.87 -22.25
C SER A 401 -17.56 1.94 -22.87
N THR A 402 -16.86 1.21 -22.02
CA THR A 402 -15.83 0.22 -22.43
C THR A 402 -16.48 -0.97 -23.12
N LEU A 403 -17.59 -1.46 -22.58
CA LEU A 403 -18.37 -2.55 -23.20
C LEU A 403 -18.89 -2.15 -24.59
N LYS A 404 -19.42 -0.92 -24.73
CA LYS A 404 -19.85 -0.40 -26.03
C LYS A 404 -18.72 -0.36 -27.04
N GLY A 405 -17.57 0.20 -26.63
CA GLY A 405 -16.37 0.25 -27.47
C GLY A 405 -15.95 -1.14 -27.94
N TRP A 406 -15.91 -2.10 -27.01
CA TRP A 406 -15.55 -3.48 -27.32
C TRP A 406 -16.52 -4.13 -28.32
N ILE A 407 -17.84 -4.00 -28.10
CA ILE A 407 -18.86 -4.55 -29.02
C ILE A 407 -18.72 -3.95 -30.40
N VAL A 408 -18.60 -2.62 -30.51
CA VAL A 408 -18.52 -1.91 -31.79
C VAL A 408 -17.25 -2.32 -32.53
N ASN A 409 -16.09 -2.27 -31.87
CA ASN A 409 -14.81 -2.57 -32.51
C ASN A 409 -14.74 -4.03 -32.99
N SER A 410 -15.17 -4.98 -32.16
CA SER A 410 -15.24 -6.39 -32.55
C SER A 410 -16.23 -6.61 -33.70
N ALA A 411 -17.40 -5.99 -33.64
CA ALA A 411 -18.42 -6.12 -34.69
C ALA A 411 -17.98 -5.51 -36.01
N VAL A 412 -17.31 -4.36 -36.00
CA VAL A 412 -16.75 -3.73 -37.23
C VAL A 412 -15.66 -4.57 -37.85
N ALA A 413 -14.71 -5.05 -37.02
CA ALA A 413 -13.62 -5.90 -37.50
C ALA A 413 -14.15 -7.20 -38.17
N ILE A 414 -15.14 -7.86 -37.53
CA ILE A 414 -15.78 -9.05 -38.12
C ILE A 414 -16.54 -8.69 -39.41
N SER A 415 -17.24 -7.54 -39.47
CA SER A 415 -17.95 -7.10 -40.68
C SER A 415 -16.99 -6.87 -41.86
N GLU A 416 -15.83 -6.27 -41.62
CA GLU A 416 -14.81 -6.05 -42.65
C GLU A 416 -14.26 -7.37 -43.16
N GLU A 417 -13.99 -8.35 -42.31
CA GLU A 417 -13.53 -9.66 -42.71
C GLU A 417 -14.58 -10.40 -43.59
N LEU A 418 -15.84 -10.37 -43.18
CA LEU A 418 -16.93 -10.97 -43.97
C LEU A 418 -17.07 -10.32 -45.37
N LYS A 419 -16.90 -9.00 -45.45
CA LYS A 419 -16.91 -8.27 -46.74
C LYS A 419 -15.72 -8.67 -47.61
N ASN A 420 -14.54 -8.78 -47.04
CA ASN A 420 -13.33 -9.20 -47.74
C ASN A 420 -13.44 -10.63 -48.29
N ALA A 421 -13.94 -11.55 -47.44
CA ALA A 421 -14.18 -12.93 -47.85
C ALA A 421 -15.15 -13.04 -49.04
N ARG A 422 -16.28 -12.29 -49.00
CA ARG A 422 -17.25 -12.23 -50.10
C ARG A 422 -16.63 -11.66 -51.38
N ASN A 423 -15.90 -10.54 -51.26
CA ASN A 423 -15.23 -9.92 -52.42
C ASN A 423 -14.20 -10.84 -53.06
N THR A 424 -13.45 -11.58 -52.26
CA THR A 424 -12.45 -12.54 -52.72
C THR A 424 -13.12 -13.69 -53.47
N THR A 425 -14.21 -14.24 -52.92
CA THR A 425 -14.98 -15.31 -53.57
C THR A 425 -15.61 -14.84 -54.87
N SER A 426 -16.23 -13.66 -54.89
CA SER A 426 -16.82 -13.09 -56.10
C SER A 426 -15.77 -12.83 -57.18
N ARG A 427 -14.57 -12.28 -56.85
CA ARG A 427 -13.47 -12.10 -57.79
C ARG A 427 -12.99 -13.42 -58.35
N ARG A 428 -12.84 -14.46 -57.53
CA ARG A 428 -12.43 -15.78 -57.98
C ARG A 428 -13.43 -16.35 -59.00
N ILE A 429 -14.72 -16.31 -58.73
CA ILE A 429 -15.76 -16.78 -59.62
C ILE A 429 -15.73 -16.02 -60.98
N VAL A 430 -15.55 -14.68 -60.92
CA VAL A 430 -15.46 -13.86 -62.13
C VAL A 430 -14.21 -14.21 -62.93
N GLU A 431 -13.05 -14.43 -62.34
CA GLU A 431 -11.83 -14.80 -63.05
C GLU A 431 -11.89 -16.23 -63.62
N GLU A 432 -12.49 -17.17 -62.89
CA GLU A 432 -12.76 -18.52 -63.39
C GLU A 432 -13.74 -18.50 -64.55
N ALA A 433 -14.83 -17.71 -64.48
CA ALA A 433 -15.78 -17.49 -65.56
C ALA A 433 -15.05 -16.95 -66.84
N LYS A 434 -14.23 -15.88 -66.68
CA LYS A 434 -13.44 -15.34 -67.76
C LYS A 434 -12.47 -16.37 -68.39
N GLY A 435 -11.90 -17.25 -67.54
CA GLY A 435 -11.06 -18.35 -67.96
C GLY A 435 -11.85 -19.31 -68.88
N ILE A 436 -13.00 -19.79 -68.43
CA ILE A 436 -13.87 -20.70 -69.18
C ILE A 436 -14.27 -20.06 -70.52
N VAL A 437 -14.70 -18.82 -70.53
CA VAL A 437 -15.10 -18.08 -71.70
C VAL A 437 -13.89 -17.94 -72.70
N ARG A 438 -12.73 -17.54 -72.20
CA ARG A 438 -11.53 -17.35 -73.02
C ARG A 438 -11.05 -18.62 -73.67
N ASP A 439 -11.16 -19.75 -73.01
CA ASP A 439 -10.72 -21.04 -73.45
C ASP A 439 -11.72 -21.69 -74.45
N ARG A 440 -13.01 -21.35 -74.34
CA ARG A 440 -14.07 -22.01 -75.07
C ARG A 440 -14.98 -21.10 -75.94
N TYR A 441 -14.63 -19.82 -76.19
CA TYR A 441 -15.47 -18.86 -76.92
C TYR A 441 -15.79 -19.31 -78.37
N MET A 442 -15.02 -20.25 -79.00
CA MET A 442 -15.24 -20.82 -80.33
C MET A 442 -16.19 -22.02 -80.28
N GLN A 443 -16.61 -22.51 -79.14
CA GLN A 443 -17.46 -23.70 -79.01
C GLN A 443 -18.93 -23.32 -79.08
N PRO A 444 -19.74 -23.91 -79.98
CA PRO A 444 -21.15 -23.55 -80.11
C PRO A 444 -22.00 -23.87 -78.84
N GLU A 445 -21.55 -24.80 -78.01
CA GLU A 445 -22.23 -25.25 -76.80
C GLU A 445 -21.99 -24.34 -75.58
N LEU A 446 -21.11 -23.31 -75.72
CA LEU A 446 -20.85 -22.37 -74.63
C LEU A 446 -22.06 -21.47 -74.47
N SER A 447 -22.73 -21.59 -73.30
CA SER A 447 -23.84 -20.77 -72.91
C SER A 447 -23.67 -20.28 -71.50
N LEU A 448 -24.50 -19.28 -71.03
CA LEU A 448 -24.50 -18.83 -69.70
C LEU A 448 -24.79 -19.97 -68.68
N ASP A 449 -25.71 -20.85 -69.06
CA ASP A 449 -26.07 -22.02 -68.24
C ASP A 449 -24.90 -22.99 -68.04
N THR A 450 -24.09 -23.23 -69.14
CA THR A 450 -22.93 -24.09 -68.98
C THR A 450 -21.84 -23.49 -68.15
N VAL A 451 -21.58 -22.19 -68.24
CA VAL A 451 -20.61 -21.47 -67.34
C VAL A 451 -21.05 -21.49 -65.95
N CYS A 452 -22.33 -21.14 -65.65
CA CYS A 452 -22.89 -21.14 -64.29
C CYS A 452 -22.89 -22.55 -63.66
N SER A 453 -23.20 -23.58 -64.46
CA SER A 453 -23.16 -24.97 -64.00
C SER A 453 -21.76 -25.44 -63.61
N GLU A 454 -20.75 -25.09 -64.38
CA GLU A 454 -19.35 -25.46 -64.13
C GLU A 454 -18.80 -24.70 -62.86
N LEU A 455 -19.25 -23.46 -62.66
CA LEU A 455 -18.85 -22.66 -61.50
C LEU A 455 -19.69 -22.95 -60.25
N GLY A 456 -20.74 -23.79 -60.36
CA GLY A 456 -21.60 -24.13 -59.27
C GLY A 456 -22.45 -22.95 -58.76
N VAL A 457 -22.75 -21.97 -59.62
CA VAL A 457 -23.54 -20.77 -59.31
C VAL A 457 -24.84 -20.75 -60.07
N SER A 458 -25.86 -20.03 -59.56
CA SER A 458 -27.11 -19.85 -60.22
C SER A 458 -27.01 -18.82 -61.38
N ASN A 459 -27.90 -18.95 -62.42
CA ASN A 459 -27.94 -17.99 -63.55
C ASN A 459 -28.24 -16.54 -63.13
N SER A 460 -28.70 -16.29 -61.90
CA SER A 460 -28.97 -14.97 -61.36
C SER A 460 -27.82 -14.42 -60.50
N TYR A 461 -26.71 -15.13 -60.38
CA TYR A 461 -25.53 -14.70 -59.70
C TYR A 461 -24.71 -13.75 -60.60
#